data_dc775d83d56c555811c3f083f702f8a2
#
_entry.id   dc775d83d56c555811c3f083f702f8a2
#
_cell.length_a   1.000
_cell.length_b   1.000
_cell.length_c   1.000
_cell.angle_alpha   90.00
_cell.angle_beta   90.00
_cell.angle_gamma   90.00
#
_symmetry.space_group_name_H-M   'P 1'
#
loop_
_entity.id
_entity.type
_entity.pdbx_description
1 polymer ?
#
loop_
_entity_poly.entity_id
_entity_poly.type
_entity_poly.pdbx_seq_one_letter_code
_entity_poly.pdbx_strand_id
1 'polypeptide(L)'
;MSENAFPLTFLTIGQKAAVKEIASGRNLRHRLNELGFVRGTEVQVIRNDGCGPLIISLGNGLGNNRLAIGRGAAHKVMVEGTKET
;
A
#
# COMPACT_ATOMS: atom_id res chain seq x y z
N MET A 1 6.61 18.22 7.99
CA MET A 1 7.08 17.82 7.55
C MET A 1 7.14 16.55 7.39
N SER A 2 6.83 15.88 7.18
CA SER A 2 6.74 14.81 7.20
C SER A 2 7.00 14.11 6.16
N GLU A 3 7.88 13.95 5.79
CA GLU A 3 8.19 13.29 4.85
C GLU A 3 8.56 11.97 5.16
N ASN A 4 7.92 11.11 5.79
CA ASN A 4 8.28 9.78 6.10
C ASN A 4 7.62 8.79 5.15
N ALA A 5 7.46 9.15 3.94
CA ALA A 5 6.87 8.24 2.97
C ALA A 5 7.90 7.23 2.50
N PHE A 6 7.48 6.00 2.33
CA PHE A 6 8.37 4.95 1.87
C PHE A 6 7.56 3.95 1.05
N PRO A 7 8.22 3.12 0.26
CA PRO A 7 7.47 2.18 -0.58
C PRO A 7 6.71 1.14 0.23
N LEU A 8 5.57 0.75 -0.26
CA LEU A 8 4.74 -0.25 0.39
C LEU A 8 5.51 -1.54 0.65
N THR A 9 6.47 -1.87 -0.21
CA THR A 9 7.23 -3.09 -0.04
C THR A 9 8.08 -3.11 1.23
N PHE A 10 8.24 -1.97 1.89
CA PHE A 10 9.02 -1.94 3.11
C PHE A 10 8.19 -2.40 4.32
N LEU A 11 6.91 -2.53 4.20
CA LEU A 11 6.10 -2.96 5.32
C LEU A 11 6.20 -4.46 5.52
N THR A 12 6.14 -4.88 6.75
CA THR A 12 6.15 -6.31 7.06
C THR A 12 4.76 -6.76 7.46
N ILE A 13 4.60 -8.07 7.59
CA ILE A 13 3.29 -8.62 7.88
C ILE A 13 2.68 -7.98 9.10
N GLY A 14 1.45 -7.59 8.98
CA GLY A 14 0.69 -6.99 10.06
C GLY A 14 0.79 -5.48 10.18
N GLN A 15 1.77 -4.89 9.52
CA GLN A 15 1.91 -3.46 9.63
C GLN A 15 0.89 -2.73 8.79
N LYS A 16 0.50 -1.56 9.23
CA LYS A 16 -0.46 -0.73 8.54
C LYS A 16 0.16 0.58 8.16
N ALA A 17 -0.35 1.17 7.14
CA ALA A 17 0.12 2.48 6.70
C ALA A 17 -0.95 3.13 5.85
N ALA A 18 -0.82 4.40 5.58
CA ALA A 18 -1.76 5.12 4.74
C ALA A 18 -1.10 5.45 3.43
N VAL A 19 -1.82 5.29 2.34
CA VAL A 19 -1.30 5.60 1.03
C VAL A 19 -1.08 7.10 0.93
N LYS A 20 0.11 7.51 0.49
CA LYS A 20 0.38 8.90 0.34
C LYS A 20 0.36 9.27 -1.13
N GLU A 21 1.00 8.55 -1.96
CA GLU A 21 0.97 8.83 -3.38
C GLU A 21 1.51 7.65 -4.13
N ILE A 22 1.33 7.61 -5.42
CA ILE A 22 1.86 6.58 -6.26
C ILE A 22 2.92 7.20 -7.12
N ALA A 23 4.16 6.79 -6.91
CA ALA A 23 5.30 7.38 -7.58
C ALA A 23 5.50 6.71 -8.93
N SER A 24 4.64 6.97 -9.86
CA SER A 24 4.73 6.33 -11.14
C SER A 24 3.98 7.14 -12.17
N GLY A 25 4.03 6.69 -13.38
CA GLY A 25 3.36 7.36 -14.45
C GLY A 25 1.85 7.22 -14.39
N ARG A 26 1.20 7.86 -15.33
CA ARG A 26 -0.22 7.93 -15.30
C ARG A 26 -0.92 6.59 -15.40
N ASN A 27 -0.43 5.69 -16.24
CA ASN A 27 -1.12 4.45 -16.42
C ASN A 27 -1.13 3.59 -15.15
N LEU A 28 -0.02 3.44 -14.51
CA LEU A 28 0.01 2.63 -13.31
C LEU A 28 -0.77 3.31 -12.20
N ARG A 29 -0.65 4.62 -12.09
CA ARG A 29 -1.36 5.33 -11.05
C ARG A 29 -2.86 5.17 -11.23
N HIS A 30 -3.32 5.26 -12.48
CA HIS A 30 -4.73 5.13 -12.74
C HIS A 30 -5.21 3.72 -12.39
N ARG A 31 -4.44 2.71 -12.75
CA ARG A 31 -4.85 1.35 -12.45
C ARG A 31 -4.88 1.10 -10.95
N LEU A 32 -3.90 1.59 -10.23
CA LEU A 32 -3.87 1.38 -8.80
C LEU A 32 -5.00 2.15 -8.11
N ASN A 33 -5.31 3.35 -8.61
CA ASN A 33 -6.41 4.10 -8.04
C ASN A 33 -7.73 3.34 -8.23
N GLU A 34 -7.88 2.66 -9.34
CA GLU A 34 -9.10 1.90 -9.54
C GLU A 34 -9.20 0.71 -8.62
N LEU A 35 -8.07 0.22 -8.13
CA LEU A 35 -8.10 -0.87 -7.20
C LEU A 35 -8.31 -0.40 -5.77
N GLY A 36 -8.30 0.88 -5.54
CA GLY A 36 -8.51 1.41 -4.21
C GLY A 36 -7.32 2.08 -3.56
N PHE A 37 -6.18 2.13 -4.26
CA PHE A 37 -5.02 2.78 -3.68
C PHE A 37 -5.11 4.28 -3.93
N VAL A 38 -5.89 4.94 -3.11
CA VAL A 38 -6.02 6.38 -3.23
C VAL A 38 -5.43 7.01 -1.99
N ARG A 39 -5.07 8.26 -2.08
CA ARG A 39 -4.45 8.95 -0.96
C ARG A 39 -5.28 8.84 0.29
N GLY A 40 -4.67 8.48 1.37
CA GLY A 40 -5.35 8.35 2.65
C GLY A 40 -5.92 6.97 2.93
N THR A 41 -5.94 6.09 1.95
CA THR A 41 -6.48 4.76 2.18
C THR A 41 -5.54 3.97 3.07
N GLU A 42 -6.08 3.29 4.05
CA GLU A 42 -5.25 2.49 4.92
C GLU A 42 -4.97 1.15 4.29
N VAL A 43 -3.73 0.70 4.34
CA VAL A 43 -3.36 -0.61 3.84
C VAL A 43 -2.74 -1.39 4.97
N GLN A 44 -2.93 -2.68 4.98
CA GLN A 44 -2.28 -3.54 5.96
C GLN A 44 -1.67 -4.71 5.20
N VAL A 45 -0.44 -5.06 5.50
CA VAL A 45 0.21 -6.15 4.81
C VAL A 45 -0.21 -7.46 5.45
N ILE A 46 -0.74 -8.36 4.66
CA ILE A 46 -1.16 -9.66 5.12
C ILE A 46 -0.04 -10.66 4.87
N ARG A 47 0.71 -10.49 3.78
CA ARG A 47 1.78 -11.38 3.50
C ARG A 47 2.85 -10.71 2.67
N ASN A 48 4.08 -10.86 3.04
CA ASN A 48 5.20 -10.29 2.30
C ASN A 48 6.38 -11.20 2.54
N ASP A 49 6.61 -12.13 1.63
CA ASP A 49 7.65 -13.09 1.80
C ASP A 49 8.99 -12.64 1.27
N GLY A 50 9.11 -11.45 0.83
CA GLY A 50 10.38 -10.95 0.32
C GLY A 50 10.54 -11.12 -1.17
N CYS A 51 9.80 -11.99 -1.78
CA CYS A 51 9.81 -12.10 -3.21
C CYS A 51 8.40 -12.46 -3.62
N GLY A 52 8.03 -12.19 -4.81
CA GLY A 52 6.67 -12.42 -5.26
C GLY A 52 5.74 -11.33 -4.82
N PRO A 53 4.47 -11.46 -5.08
CA PRO A 53 3.51 -10.40 -4.79
C PRO A 53 3.25 -10.23 -3.32
N LEU A 54 2.84 -9.04 -2.93
CA LEU A 54 2.40 -8.80 -1.57
C LEU A 54 0.91 -9.03 -1.52
N ILE A 55 0.42 -9.56 -0.42
CA ILE A 55 -1.02 -9.66 -0.19
C ILE A 55 -1.35 -8.59 0.81
N ILE A 56 -2.26 -7.71 0.47
CA ILE A 56 -2.61 -6.64 1.36
C ILE A 56 -4.11 -6.52 1.51
N SER A 57 -4.51 -5.81 2.51
CA SER A 57 -5.90 -5.52 2.78
C SER A 57 -6.05 -4.02 2.67
N LEU A 58 -7.07 -3.57 1.96
CA LEU A 58 -7.31 -2.14 1.78
C LEU A 58 -8.55 -1.73 2.51
N GLY A 59 -8.55 -0.52 2.96
CA GLY A 59 -9.74 0.05 3.55
C GLY A 59 -9.73 0.04 5.03
N ASN A 60 -10.83 0.44 5.60
CA ASN A 60 -10.84 0.51 6.99
C ASN A 60 -11.54 -0.58 7.60
N GLY A 61 -11.50 -1.68 7.15
CA GLY A 61 -11.93 -2.76 7.92
C GLY A 61 -13.31 -3.22 7.78
N LEU A 62 -14.10 -2.57 7.04
CA LEU A 62 -15.37 -3.03 6.90
C LEU A 62 -15.45 -4.13 5.97
N GLY A 63 -14.59 -4.63 5.36
CA GLY A 63 -14.71 -5.71 4.49
C GLY A 63 -13.41 -6.31 4.36
N ASN A 64 -13.28 -7.41 3.71
CA ASN A 64 -12.04 -8.02 3.58
C ASN A 64 -11.57 -7.82 2.19
N ASN A 65 -11.21 -6.65 1.85
CA ASN A 65 -10.74 -6.38 0.53
C ASN A 65 -9.28 -6.72 0.40
N ARG A 66 -8.99 -7.98 0.27
CA ARG A 66 -7.62 -8.39 0.12
C ARG A 66 -7.28 -8.49 -1.33
N LEU A 67 -6.09 -8.14 -1.67
CA LEU A 67 -5.65 -8.30 -3.04
C LEU A 67 -4.16 -8.52 -3.10
N ALA A 68 -3.71 -9.10 -4.19
CA ALA A 68 -2.30 -9.33 -4.41
C ALA A 68 -1.80 -8.26 -5.34
N ILE A 69 -0.67 -7.66 -5.00
CA ILE A 69 -0.11 -6.62 -5.82
C ILE A 69 1.31 -7.01 -6.11
N GLY A 70 1.71 -6.99 -7.36
CA GLY A 70 3.07 -7.34 -7.73
C GLY A 70 4.08 -6.46 -7.05
N ARG A 71 5.25 -7.01 -6.80
CA ARG A 71 6.25 -6.27 -6.04
C ARG A 71 6.71 -5.01 -6.76
N GLY A 72 6.80 -5.04 -8.06
CA GLY A 72 7.20 -3.86 -8.80
C GLY A 72 6.21 -2.72 -8.65
N ALA A 73 4.92 -3.04 -8.72
CA ALA A 73 3.90 -2.02 -8.56
C ALA A 73 3.84 -1.56 -7.11
N ALA A 74 3.97 -2.50 -6.17
CA ALA A 74 3.93 -2.14 -4.76
C ALA A 74 5.06 -1.19 -4.40
N HIS A 75 6.20 -1.33 -5.07
CA HIS A 75 7.33 -0.48 -4.76
C HIS A 75 7.06 0.97 -5.20
N LYS A 76 6.07 1.19 -6.04
CA LYS A 76 5.76 2.53 -6.46
C LYS A 76 4.67 3.17 -5.60
N VAL A 77 4.06 2.41 -4.71
CA VAL A 77 3.04 2.98 -3.83
C VAL A 77 3.75 3.51 -2.60
N MET A 78 3.72 4.81 -2.42
CA MET A 78 4.38 5.43 -1.27
C MET A 78 3.38 5.55 -0.14
N VAL A 79 3.76 5.08 1.02
CA VAL A 79 2.88 5.07 2.18
C VAL A 79 3.57 5.73 3.34
N GLU A 80 2.83 6.08 4.36
CA GLU A 80 3.42 6.58 5.57
C GLU A 80 2.81 5.86 6.72
N GLY A 81 3.57 5.58 7.74
CA GLY A 81 3.11 4.82 8.88
C GLY A 81 2.01 5.53 9.62
N THR A 82 1.04 4.76 10.08
CA THR A 82 -0.02 5.37 10.86
C THR A 82 0.45 5.40 12.27
N LYS A 83 0.21 6.54 12.97
CA LYS A 83 0.63 6.59 14.26
C LYS A 83 -0.36 6.00 15.10
N GLU A 84 -0.17 5.14 15.79
CA GLU A 84 -1.06 4.55 16.58
C GLU A 84 -0.93 4.92 17.86
N THR A 85 -1.47 5.39 18.50
CA THR A 85 -1.24 5.74 19.84
C THR A 85 -2.01 5.20 20.66
#